data_2bddf2e8ac51060091484fff83241de5
#
_entry.id   2bddf2e8ac51060091484fff83241de5
#
_cell.length_a   1.000
_cell.length_b   1.000
_cell.length_c   1.000
_cell.angle_alpha   90.00
_cell.angle_beta   90.00
_cell.angle_gamma   90.00
#
_symmetry.space_group_name_H-M   'P 1'
#
loop_
_entity.id
_entity.type
_entity.pdbx_description
1 polymer ?
#
loop_
_entity_poly.entity_id
_entity_poly.type
_entity_poly.pdbx_seq_one_letter_code
_entity_poly.pdbx_strand_id
1 'polypeptide(L)'
;MRLIRAKNYDDMSLKAANIIAAQMSLNPKSVLGLATGSTPIGTYRHLVEWYQKGELDFGKAVSINLDEYCGLSGDHPQSYRRFMRENLFDHINIPADRSFLPDGTQTDSALECARYDRIIEEHNGIDLQLLGIGRNAHIGFNEPDSCFACGTHQVTLTESTIAANTRFFENEAQVPRQAYSMGMQAIMQAKRVLLIASGADKAEAIRNSFFGPVTPQVPASILQFHRDVIVIADEAALADCPAEA
;
A
#
# COMPACT_ATOMS: atom_id res chain seq x y z
N MET A 1 -5.67 -11.01 13.85
CA MET A 1 -5.28 -11.19 12.45
C MET A 1 -6.09 -12.32 11.83
N ARG A 2 -6.49 -12.19 10.55
CA ARG A 2 -7.11 -13.26 9.76
C ARG A 2 -6.23 -13.52 8.53
N LEU A 3 -5.78 -14.74 8.32
CA LEU A 3 -5.08 -15.16 7.12
C LEU A 3 -6.08 -15.83 6.15
N ILE A 4 -6.10 -15.38 4.92
CA ILE A 4 -6.91 -15.92 3.82
C ILE A 4 -5.96 -16.45 2.76
N ARG A 5 -5.98 -17.76 2.56
CA ARG A 5 -5.18 -18.41 1.52
C ARG A 5 -5.81 -18.18 0.15
N ALA A 6 -4.99 -17.82 -0.81
CA ALA A 6 -5.36 -17.72 -2.21
C ALA A 6 -4.58 -18.75 -3.04
N LYS A 7 -5.21 -19.25 -4.11
CA LYS A 7 -4.59 -20.25 -4.99
C LYS A 7 -3.42 -19.68 -5.80
N ASN A 8 -3.56 -18.41 -6.21
CA ASN A 8 -2.63 -17.70 -7.07
C ASN A 8 -2.91 -16.18 -7.00
N TYR A 9 -2.16 -15.42 -7.80
CA TYR A 9 -2.29 -13.96 -7.91
C TYR A 9 -3.72 -13.49 -8.25
N ASP A 10 -4.40 -14.16 -9.19
CA ASP A 10 -5.75 -13.76 -9.63
C ASP A 10 -6.78 -14.00 -8.52
N ASP A 11 -6.71 -15.13 -7.81
CA ASP A 11 -7.58 -15.44 -6.67
C ASP A 11 -7.32 -14.49 -5.48
N MET A 12 -6.05 -14.15 -5.21
CA MET A 12 -5.67 -13.12 -4.24
C MET A 12 -6.29 -11.77 -4.60
N SER A 13 -6.11 -11.35 -5.85
CA SER A 13 -6.61 -10.07 -6.36
C SER A 13 -8.13 -9.98 -6.28
N LEU A 14 -8.85 -11.03 -6.66
CA LEU A 14 -10.31 -11.09 -6.56
C LEU A 14 -10.79 -11.03 -5.11
N LYS A 15 -10.16 -11.78 -4.20
CA LYS A 15 -10.51 -11.76 -2.77
C LYS A 15 -10.28 -10.38 -2.15
N ALA A 16 -9.18 -9.71 -2.50
CA ALA A 16 -8.89 -8.35 -2.05
C ALA A 16 -9.91 -7.34 -2.58
N ALA A 17 -10.24 -7.43 -3.87
CA ALA A 17 -11.26 -6.57 -4.48
C ALA A 17 -12.63 -6.74 -3.81
N ASN A 18 -13.05 -7.97 -3.48
CA ASN A 18 -14.29 -8.24 -2.76
C ASN A 18 -14.34 -7.54 -1.39
N ILE A 19 -13.23 -7.50 -0.65
CA ILE A 19 -13.17 -6.81 0.65
C ILE A 19 -13.31 -5.30 0.48
N ILE A 20 -12.61 -4.72 -0.51
CA ILE A 20 -12.71 -3.28 -0.81
C ILE A 20 -14.12 -2.93 -1.29
N ALA A 21 -14.71 -3.75 -2.17
CA ALA A 21 -16.08 -3.57 -2.66
C ALA A 21 -17.12 -3.63 -1.53
N ALA A 22 -16.98 -4.59 -0.62
CA ALA A 22 -17.83 -4.69 0.57
C ALA A 22 -17.70 -3.45 1.46
N GLN A 23 -16.47 -2.95 1.67
CA GLN A 23 -16.24 -1.70 2.41
C GLN A 23 -16.95 -0.53 1.75
N MET A 24 -16.84 -0.37 0.43
CA MET A 24 -17.49 0.70 -0.32
C MET A 24 -19.01 0.60 -0.28
N SER A 25 -19.57 -0.61 -0.39
CA SER A 25 -21.03 -0.85 -0.31
C SER A 25 -21.61 -0.52 1.06
N LEU A 26 -20.87 -0.85 2.13
CA LEU A 26 -21.29 -0.60 3.52
C LEU A 26 -21.07 0.85 3.94
N ASN A 27 -20.01 1.48 3.45
CA ASN A 27 -19.66 2.87 3.72
C ASN A 27 -19.17 3.59 2.45
N PRO A 28 -20.07 4.16 1.63
CA PRO A 28 -19.70 4.86 0.40
C PRO A 28 -18.81 6.09 0.58
N LYS A 29 -18.68 6.59 1.82
CA LYS A 29 -17.79 7.72 2.19
C LYS A 29 -16.44 7.24 2.75
N SER A 30 -16.08 5.98 2.54
CA SER A 30 -14.84 5.40 3.08
C SER A 30 -13.61 6.19 2.64
N VAL A 31 -12.69 6.34 3.58
CA VAL A 31 -11.32 6.77 3.33
C VAL A 31 -10.50 5.50 3.06
N LEU A 32 -10.06 5.33 1.82
CA LEU A 32 -9.30 4.19 1.37
C LEU A 32 -7.81 4.53 1.35
N GLY A 33 -7.02 3.84 2.15
CA GLY A 33 -5.58 3.83 2.01
C GLY A 33 -5.19 2.90 0.85
N LEU A 34 -4.46 3.41 -0.14
CA LEU A 34 -4.14 2.66 -1.35
C LEU A 34 -2.63 2.49 -1.53
N ALA A 35 -2.26 1.39 -2.16
CA ALA A 35 -0.88 1.00 -2.44
C ALA A 35 -0.58 1.02 -3.93
N THR A 36 0.69 1.17 -4.30
CA THR A 36 1.18 1.07 -5.67
C THR A 36 2.00 -0.22 -5.88
N GLY A 37 2.59 -0.37 -7.05
CA GLY A 37 3.37 -1.54 -7.42
C GLY A 37 2.55 -2.62 -8.11
N SER A 38 3.20 -3.73 -8.48
CA SER A 38 2.57 -4.77 -9.32
C SER A 38 1.50 -5.60 -8.58
N THR A 39 1.60 -5.73 -7.27
CA THR A 39 0.70 -6.59 -6.49
C THR A 39 -0.77 -6.15 -6.52
N PRO A 40 -1.13 -4.86 -6.33
CA PRO A 40 -2.53 -4.43 -6.30
C PRO A 40 -3.19 -4.27 -7.68
N ILE A 41 -2.46 -4.35 -8.80
CA ILE A 41 -3.00 -4.11 -10.15
C ILE A 41 -4.22 -5.01 -10.44
N GLY A 42 -4.14 -6.31 -10.13
CA GLY A 42 -5.26 -7.23 -10.33
C GLY A 42 -6.48 -6.87 -9.50
N THR A 43 -6.26 -6.42 -8.25
CA THR A 43 -7.33 -5.91 -7.38
C THR A 43 -7.98 -4.68 -7.99
N TYR A 44 -7.22 -3.71 -8.48
CA TYR A 44 -7.74 -2.50 -9.12
C TYR A 44 -8.52 -2.81 -10.40
N ARG A 45 -8.04 -3.77 -11.19
CA ARG A 45 -8.76 -4.23 -12.40
C ARG A 45 -10.17 -4.73 -12.08
N HIS A 46 -10.35 -5.55 -11.03
CA HIS A 46 -11.67 -6.00 -10.60
C HIS A 46 -12.55 -4.84 -10.11
N LEU A 47 -12.00 -3.89 -9.36
CA LEU A 47 -12.76 -2.72 -8.90
C LEU A 47 -13.23 -1.85 -10.07
N VAL A 48 -12.37 -1.62 -11.08
CA VAL A 48 -12.71 -0.90 -12.31
C VAL A 48 -13.82 -1.64 -13.08
N GLU A 49 -13.69 -2.96 -13.23
CA GLU A 49 -14.68 -3.77 -13.92
C GLU A 49 -16.07 -3.69 -13.26
N TRP A 50 -16.14 -3.77 -11.93
CA TRP A 50 -17.39 -3.66 -11.18
C TRP A 50 -17.97 -2.24 -11.21
N TYR A 51 -17.12 -1.22 -11.18
CA TYR A 51 -17.56 0.16 -11.41
C TYR A 51 -18.18 0.33 -12.81
N GLN A 52 -17.52 -0.18 -13.86
CA GLN A 52 -18.04 -0.11 -15.24
C GLN A 52 -19.37 -0.86 -15.44
N LYS A 53 -19.60 -1.92 -14.64
CA LYS A 53 -20.88 -2.64 -14.61
C LYS A 53 -21.97 -1.94 -13.78
N GLY A 54 -21.64 -0.83 -13.11
CA GLY A 54 -22.55 -0.11 -12.21
C GLY A 54 -22.77 -0.79 -10.86
N GLU A 55 -21.90 -1.75 -10.49
CA GLU A 55 -21.98 -2.47 -9.22
C GLU A 55 -21.28 -1.73 -8.07
N LEU A 56 -20.35 -0.82 -8.38
CA LEU A 56 -19.61 0.01 -7.42
C LEU A 56 -19.70 1.50 -7.79
N ASP A 57 -19.66 2.34 -6.75
CA ASP A 57 -19.60 3.80 -6.86
C ASP A 57 -18.55 4.36 -5.91
N PHE A 58 -17.59 5.13 -6.45
CA PHE A 58 -16.51 5.78 -5.68
C PHE A 58 -16.70 7.30 -5.54
N GLY A 59 -17.80 7.87 -6.04
CA GLY A 59 -18.03 9.32 -6.11
C GLY A 59 -18.07 10.03 -4.75
N LYS A 60 -18.20 9.28 -3.64
CA LYS A 60 -18.12 9.83 -2.27
C LYS A 60 -16.89 9.38 -1.50
N ALA A 61 -16.07 8.52 -2.08
CA ALA A 61 -14.85 8.02 -1.45
C ALA A 61 -13.76 9.09 -1.37
N VAL A 62 -12.81 8.85 -0.49
CA VAL A 62 -11.52 9.53 -0.42
C VAL A 62 -10.44 8.48 -0.57
N SER A 63 -9.36 8.77 -1.29
CA SER A 63 -8.18 7.93 -1.34
C SER A 63 -6.96 8.65 -0.77
N ILE A 64 -6.16 7.93 0.02
CA ILE A 64 -4.90 8.38 0.60
C ILE A 64 -3.87 7.31 0.29
N ASN A 65 -2.88 7.62 -0.56
CA ASN A 65 -1.85 6.66 -0.94
C ASN A 65 -0.72 6.61 0.11
N LEU A 66 0.03 5.50 0.13
CA LEU A 66 1.10 5.28 1.10
C LEU A 66 2.31 6.19 0.87
N ASP A 67 2.65 6.47 -0.38
CA ASP A 67 3.96 6.98 -0.72
C ASP A 67 4.01 7.64 -2.11
N GLU A 68 5.11 8.35 -2.36
CA GLU A 68 5.51 8.88 -3.67
C GLU A 68 7.03 9.09 -3.70
N TYR A 69 7.65 8.91 -4.84
CA TYR A 69 9.06 9.20 -5.06
C TYR A 69 9.37 10.70 -4.96
N CYS A 70 10.45 11.05 -4.24
CA CYS A 70 10.99 12.40 -4.24
C CYS A 70 11.65 12.73 -5.58
N GLY A 71 11.44 13.95 -6.07
CA GLY A 71 12.01 14.46 -7.31
C GLY A 71 11.22 14.14 -8.57
N LEU A 72 10.14 13.36 -8.48
CA LEU A 72 9.28 13.09 -9.63
C LEU A 72 8.04 13.98 -9.59
N SER A 73 7.71 14.60 -10.75
CA SER A 73 6.41 15.24 -10.91
C SER A 73 5.30 14.20 -11.02
N GLY A 74 4.08 14.58 -10.68
CA GLY A 74 2.92 13.68 -10.77
C GLY A 74 2.60 13.17 -12.19
N ASP A 75 3.14 13.82 -13.23
CA ASP A 75 3.00 13.40 -14.62
C ASP A 75 4.17 12.55 -15.13
N HIS A 76 5.22 12.38 -14.31
CA HIS A 76 6.34 11.53 -14.68
C HIS A 76 5.87 10.07 -14.87
N PRO A 77 6.36 9.35 -15.91
CA PRO A 77 5.91 7.97 -16.19
C PRO A 77 6.00 6.99 -15.02
N GLN A 78 6.94 7.22 -14.11
CA GLN A 78 7.19 6.36 -12.96
C GLN A 78 6.71 6.96 -11.62
N SER A 79 5.99 8.09 -11.62
CA SER A 79 5.37 8.60 -10.40
C SER A 79 4.21 7.69 -9.98
N TYR A 80 4.00 7.57 -8.67
CA TYR A 80 2.88 6.81 -8.14
C TYR A 80 1.54 7.48 -8.39
N ARG A 81 1.52 8.80 -8.52
CA ARG A 81 0.33 9.54 -8.97
C ARG A 81 -0.10 9.07 -10.36
N ARG A 82 0.84 8.97 -11.31
CA ARG A 82 0.55 8.46 -12.65
C ARG A 82 0.14 6.99 -12.63
N PHE A 83 0.86 6.17 -11.86
CA PHE A 83 0.48 4.77 -11.66
C PHE A 83 -0.98 4.62 -11.20
N MET A 84 -1.41 5.42 -10.22
CA MET A 84 -2.78 5.36 -9.72
C MET A 84 -3.81 5.84 -10.73
N ARG A 85 -3.49 6.86 -11.52
CA ARG A 85 -4.34 7.30 -12.63
C ARG A 85 -4.53 6.19 -13.66
N GLU A 86 -3.44 5.61 -14.13
CA GLU A 86 -3.46 4.58 -15.18
C GLU A 86 -4.12 3.26 -14.74
N ASN A 87 -4.04 2.91 -13.45
CA ASN A 87 -4.55 1.63 -12.99
C ASN A 87 -5.90 1.70 -12.26
N LEU A 88 -6.33 2.90 -11.80
CA LEU A 88 -7.56 3.04 -11.05
C LEU A 88 -8.28 4.37 -11.31
N PHE A 89 -7.68 5.53 -11.02
CA PHE A 89 -8.41 6.78 -10.86
C PHE A 89 -9.06 7.28 -12.17
N ASP A 90 -8.39 7.16 -13.32
CA ASP A 90 -8.94 7.58 -14.62
C ASP A 90 -10.05 6.63 -15.12
N HIS A 91 -10.29 5.50 -14.41
CA HIS A 91 -11.26 4.46 -14.80
C HIS A 91 -12.48 4.37 -13.86
N ILE A 92 -12.51 5.14 -12.77
CA ILE A 92 -13.61 5.20 -11.80
C ILE A 92 -14.01 6.65 -11.53
N ASN A 93 -15.11 6.86 -10.79
CA ASN A 93 -15.62 8.21 -10.52
C ASN A 93 -15.13 8.82 -9.19
N ILE A 94 -13.96 8.41 -8.68
CA ILE A 94 -13.39 9.05 -7.51
C ILE A 94 -13.00 10.51 -7.84
N PRO A 95 -13.44 11.53 -7.06
CA PRO A 95 -13.09 12.91 -7.36
C PRO A 95 -11.60 13.17 -7.23
N ALA A 96 -11.03 13.92 -8.18
CA ALA A 96 -9.59 14.22 -8.19
C ALA A 96 -9.14 15.03 -6.96
N ASP A 97 -10.00 15.90 -6.43
CA ASP A 97 -9.79 16.69 -5.21
C ASP A 97 -9.92 15.86 -3.91
N ARG A 98 -10.29 14.58 -4.03
CA ARG A 98 -10.35 13.60 -2.94
C ARG A 98 -9.37 12.45 -3.10
N SER A 99 -8.38 12.61 -3.97
CA SER A 99 -7.36 11.59 -4.23
C SER A 99 -5.98 12.15 -3.88
N PHE A 100 -5.47 11.74 -2.71
CA PHE A 100 -4.27 12.31 -2.11
C PHE A 100 -3.07 11.39 -2.24
N LEU A 101 -1.95 11.97 -2.66
CA LEU A 101 -0.60 11.39 -2.63
C LEU A 101 0.36 12.43 -2.05
N PRO A 102 1.51 12.01 -1.52
CA PRO A 102 2.58 12.95 -1.24
C PRO A 102 3.02 13.70 -2.49
N ASP A 103 3.47 14.93 -2.33
CA ASP A 103 4.01 15.73 -3.42
C ASP A 103 5.52 15.47 -3.58
N GLY A 104 5.88 14.62 -4.54
CA GLY A 104 7.28 14.30 -4.83
C GLY A 104 8.12 15.50 -5.28
N THR A 105 7.50 16.61 -5.69
CA THR A 105 8.22 17.82 -6.12
C THR A 105 8.53 18.78 -4.96
N GLN A 106 7.89 18.60 -3.81
CA GLN A 106 8.19 19.39 -2.62
C GLN A 106 9.58 19.03 -2.08
N THR A 107 10.47 20.02 -1.98
CA THR A 107 11.85 19.85 -1.53
C THR A 107 12.04 20.03 -0.03
N ASP A 108 11.11 20.72 0.64
CA ASP A 108 11.07 20.81 2.10
C ASP A 108 10.31 19.60 2.66
N SER A 109 11.07 18.62 3.09
CA SER A 109 10.49 17.35 3.59
C SER A 109 9.67 17.54 4.87
N ALA A 110 10.03 18.47 5.74
CA ALA A 110 9.27 18.71 6.95
C ALA A 110 7.90 19.32 6.62
N LEU A 111 7.85 20.24 5.66
CA LEU A 111 6.61 20.85 5.19
C LEU A 111 5.70 19.80 4.54
N GLU A 112 6.24 18.95 3.67
CA GLU A 112 5.46 17.93 2.98
C GLU A 112 4.92 16.88 3.95
N CYS A 113 5.76 16.37 4.83
CA CYS A 113 5.34 15.37 5.82
C CYS A 113 4.23 15.92 6.73
N ALA A 114 4.37 17.15 7.22
CA ALA A 114 3.34 17.79 8.04
C ALA A 114 2.04 18.04 7.26
N ARG A 115 2.14 18.41 5.96
CA ARG A 115 0.97 18.57 5.08
C ARG A 115 0.23 17.23 4.92
N TYR A 116 0.98 16.16 4.69
CA TYR A 116 0.39 14.85 4.42
C TYR A 116 -0.26 14.24 5.67
N ASP A 117 0.38 14.35 6.84
CA ASP A 117 -0.20 13.93 8.12
C ASP A 117 -1.49 14.71 8.42
N ARG A 118 -1.52 16.02 8.14
CA ARG A 118 -2.74 16.83 8.30
C ARG A 118 -3.88 16.35 7.40
N ILE A 119 -3.62 15.98 6.16
CA ILE A 119 -4.64 15.40 5.27
C ILE A 119 -5.25 14.14 5.89
N ILE A 120 -4.43 13.26 6.45
CA ILE A 120 -4.91 12.04 7.12
C ILE A 120 -5.78 12.39 8.34
N GLU A 121 -5.39 13.37 9.13
CA GLU A 121 -6.12 13.84 10.30
C GLU A 121 -7.46 14.50 9.92
N GLU A 122 -7.49 15.37 8.92
CA GLU A 122 -8.70 16.06 8.43
C GLU A 122 -9.77 15.09 7.93
N HIS A 123 -9.35 13.90 7.46
CA HIS A 123 -10.25 12.82 7.04
C HIS A 123 -10.56 11.82 8.17
N ASN A 124 -10.17 12.11 9.42
CA ASN A 124 -10.32 11.24 10.59
C ASN A 124 -9.66 9.86 10.42
N GLY A 125 -8.52 9.80 9.73
CA GLY A 125 -7.78 8.58 9.47
C GLY A 125 -8.36 7.74 8.32
N ILE A 126 -7.93 6.50 8.26
CA ILE A 126 -8.19 5.57 7.15
C ILE A 126 -9.18 4.48 7.60
N ASP A 127 -10.23 4.25 6.81
CA ASP A 127 -11.22 3.19 7.08
C ASP A 127 -10.68 1.80 6.71
N LEU A 128 -10.04 1.67 5.54
CA LEU A 128 -9.40 0.45 5.07
C LEU A 128 -8.08 0.80 4.39
N GLN A 129 -6.97 0.32 4.94
CA GLN A 129 -5.63 0.47 4.38
C GLN A 129 -5.23 -0.78 3.60
N LEU A 130 -5.10 -0.65 2.28
CA LEU A 130 -4.50 -1.68 1.43
C LEU A 130 -2.96 -1.58 1.52
N LEU A 131 -2.30 -2.71 1.77
CA LEU A 131 -0.85 -2.82 1.83
C LEU A 131 -0.37 -3.94 0.89
N GLY A 132 0.72 -3.68 0.18
CA GLY A 132 1.63 -4.73 -0.27
C GLY A 132 2.69 -5.00 0.79
N ILE A 133 3.64 -5.89 0.48
CA ILE A 133 4.81 -6.17 1.34
C ILE A 133 6.07 -6.27 0.50
N GLY A 134 7.13 -5.60 0.92
CA GLY A 134 8.45 -5.73 0.32
C GLY A 134 9.12 -7.08 0.65
N ARG A 135 10.18 -7.44 -0.08
CA ARG A 135 10.97 -8.66 0.21
C ARG A 135 11.62 -8.64 1.58
N ASN A 136 11.99 -7.44 2.06
CA ASN A 136 12.54 -7.18 3.38
C ASN A 136 11.45 -6.85 4.42
N ALA A 137 10.19 -7.17 4.13
CA ALA A 137 9.02 -6.93 4.96
C ALA A 137 8.66 -5.45 5.20
N HIS A 138 9.13 -4.50 4.36
CA HIS A 138 8.65 -3.13 4.43
C HIS A 138 7.17 -3.04 4.01
N ILE A 139 6.45 -2.06 4.57
CA ILE A 139 5.09 -1.65 4.19
C ILE A 139 5.07 -0.14 3.93
N GLY A 140 4.52 0.29 2.76
CA GLY A 140 4.90 1.57 2.19
C GLY A 140 6.40 1.57 1.92
N PHE A 141 7.09 2.68 2.15
CA PHE A 141 8.56 2.69 2.22
C PHE A 141 9.07 2.75 3.66
N ASN A 142 8.35 2.15 4.63
CA ASN A 142 8.88 1.95 5.97
C ASN A 142 9.87 0.77 5.94
N GLU A 143 11.13 1.08 5.67
CA GLU A 143 12.22 0.13 5.55
C GLU A 143 12.67 -0.43 6.92
N PRO A 144 13.37 -1.59 6.97
CA PRO A 144 14.02 -2.07 8.20
C PRO A 144 14.93 -1.02 8.82
N ASP A 145 14.71 -0.73 10.12
CA ASP A 145 15.45 0.30 10.85
C ASP A 145 15.56 -0.08 12.33
N SER A 146 16.19 0.77 13.14
CA SER A 146 16.33 0.65 14.60
C SER A 146 15.04 0.99 15.35
N CYS A 147 14.12 1.75 14.72
CA CYS A 147 12.82 2.14 15.27
C CYS A 147 11.73 2.16 14.19
N PHE A 148 10.48 2.13 14.60
CA PHE A 148 9.34 2.39 13.73
C PHE A 148 9.16 3.91 13.53
N ALA A 149 9.17 4.38 12.28
CA ALA A 149 8.84 5.77 11.97
C ALA A 149 7.36 6.04 12.26
N CYS A 150 7.06 7.04 13.09
CA CYS A 150 5.68 7.35 13.49
C CYS A 150 4.91 8.05 12.39
N GLY A 151 5.23 9.31 12.11
CA GLY A 151 4.54 10.15 11.12
C GLY A 151 5.03 9.93 9.71
N THR A 152 4.41 10.61 8.77
CA THR A 152 4.91 10.68 7.40
C THR A 152 6.34 11.21 7.40
N HIS A 153 7.22 10.59 6.62
CA HIS A 153 8.64 10.91 6.62
C HIS A 153 9.25 10.75 5.23
N GLN A 154 10.36 11.44 5.02
CA GLN A 154 11.23 11.19 3.88
C GLN A 154 12.17 10.04 4.23
N VAL A 155 12.23 9.04 3.37
CA VAL A 155 13.07 7.85 3.54
C VAL A 155 14.12 7.77 2.44
N THR A 156 15.31 7.33 2.79
CA THR A 156 16.32 6.89 1.80
C THR A 156 16.07 5.42 1.51
N LEU A 157 15.85 5.09 0.25
CA LEU A 157 15.56 3.73 -0.18
C LEU A 157 16.79 2.84 -0.03
N THR A 158 16.58 1.61 0.44
CA THR A 158 17.64 0.62 0.51
C THR A 158 18.09 0.16 -0.88
N GLU A 159 19.33 -0.31 -1.03
CA GLU A 159 19.84 -0.84 -2.30
C GLU A 159 18.97 -2.00 -2.82
N SER A 160 18.42 -2.83 -1.94
CA SER A 160 17.50 -3.92 -2.31
C SER A 160 16.19 -3.39 -2.89
N THR A 161 15.65 -2.30 -2.35
CA THR A 161 14.44 -1.64 -2.86
C THR A 161 14.71 -0.95 -4.18
N ILE A 162 15.84 -0.27 -4.34
CA ILE A 162 16.26 0.33 -5.60
C ILE A 162 16.40 -0.73 -6.69
N ALA A 163 17.13 -1.83 -6.41
CA ALA A 163 17.30 -2.94 -7.36
C ALA A 163 15.97 -3.58 -7.75
N ALA A 164 15.04 -3.77 -6.79
CA ALA A 164 13.72 -4.31 -7.07
C ALA A 164 12.86 -3.39 -7.96
N ASN A 165 13.05 -2.06 -7.86
CA ASN A 165 12.31 -1.06 -8.61
C ASN A 165 12.96 -0.70 -9.96
N THR A 166 14.25 -1.07 -10.20
CA THR A 166 14.97 -0.81 -11.46
C THR A 166 14.21 -1.33 -12.68
N ARG A 167 13.45 -2.40 -12.55
CA ARG A 167 12.60 -2.96 -13.63
C ARG A 167 11.55 -1.98 -14.20
N PHE A 168 11.24 -0.90 -13.49
CA PHE A 168 10.29 0.12 -13.91
C PHE A 168 10.95 1.34 -14.56
N PHE A 169 12.29 1.42 -14.52
CA PHE A 169 13.09 2.51 -15.06
C PHE A 169 13.99 2.00 -16.19
N GLU A 170 14.52 2.89 -17.00
CA GLU A 170 15.46 2.50 -18.08
C GLU A 170 16.78 1.92 -17.53
N ASN A 171 17.20 2.44 -16.38
CA ASN A 171 18.39 1.98 -15.66
C ASN A 171 18.30 2.36 -14.17
N GLU A 172 19.16 1.75 -13.35
CA GLU A 172 19.19 1.96 -11.90
C GLU A 172 19.49 3.40 -11.49
N ALA A 173 20.28 4.14 -12.28
CA ALA A 173 20.63 5.53 -11.97
C ALA A 173 19.42 6.48 -12.02
N GLN A 174 18.37 6.10 -12.74
CA GLN A 174 17.13 6.88 -12.83
C GLN A 174 16.14 6.56 -11.69
N VAL A 175 16.38 5.50 -10.91
CA VAL A 175 15.54 5.19 -9.74
C VAL A 175 15.78 6.26 -8.67
N PRO A 176 14.72 6.97 -8.20
CA PRO A 176 14.87 7.92 -7.12
C PRO A 176 15.45 7.25 -5.87
N ARG A 177 16.33 7.96 -5.19
CA ARG A 177 16.99 7.46 -3.97
C ARG A 177 16.19 7.75 -2.70
N GLN A 178 15.17 8.60 -2.81
CA GLN A 178 14.34 9.04 -1.70
C GLN A 178 12.86 8.98 -2.09
N ALA A 179 12.03 8.77 -1.08
CA ALA A 179 10.57 8.80 -1.19
C ALA A 179 9.95 9.43 0.05
N TYR A 180 8.74 9.97 -0.10
CA TYR A 180 7.86 10.26 1.03
C TYR A 180 7.01 9.04 1.32
N SER A 181 6.94 8.66 2.58
CA SER A 181 6.16 7.49 3.02
C SER A 181 5.29 7.83 4.22
N MET A 182 4.03 7.38 4.18
CA MET A 182 3.15 7.34 5.34
C MET A 182 3.82 6.55 6.47
N GLY A 183 3.84 7.10 7.67
CA GLY A 183 4.42 6.45 8.83
C GLY A 183 3.54 5.37 9.44
N MET A 184 4.13 4.60 10.34
CA MET A 184 3.47 3.47 10.99
C MET A 184 2.25 3.88 11.82
N GLN A 185 2.23 5.11 12.39
CA GLN A 185 1.11 5.56 13.20
C GLN A 185 -0.20 5.58 12.38
N ALA A 186 -0.19 6.17 11.19
CA ALA A 186 -1.38 6.25 10.35
C ALA A 186 -1.85 4.84 9.90
N ILE A 187 -0.90 3.96 9.55
CA ILE A 187 -1.19 2.57 9.19
C ILE A 187 -1.84 1.83 10.38
N MET A 188 -1.27 1.97 11.58
CA MET A 188 -1.75 1.30 12.80
C MET A 188 -3.05 1.89 13.34
N GLN A 189 -3.37 3.14 13.02
CA GLN A 189 -4.64 3.78 13.36
C GLN A 189 -5.74 3.52 12.35
N ALA A 190 -5.45 2.95 11.18
CA ALA A 190 -6.48 2.53 10.24
C ALA A 190 -7.51 1.61 10.92
N LYS A 191 -8.78 1.72 10.56
CA LYS A 191 -9.82 0.87 11.18
C LYS A 191 -9.64 -0.60 10.80
N ARG A 192 -9.17 -0.85 9.58
CA ARG A 192 -8.83 -2.17 9.05
C ARG A 192 -7.59 -2.09 8.15
N VAL A 193 -6.73 -3.07 8.24
CA VAL A 193 -5.62 -3.29 7.31
C VAL A 193 -5.90 -4.52 6.45
N LEU A 194 -5.71 -4.38 5.14
CA LEU A 194 -5.76 -5.44 4.16
C LEU A 194 -4.38 -5.57 3.51
N LEU A 195 -3.60 -6.56 3.91
CA LEU A 195 -2.31 -6.83 3.31
C LEU A 195 -2.44 -7.94 2.27
N ILE A 196 -1.89 -7.69 1.09
CA ILE A 196 -1.88 -8.65 -0.03
C ILE A 196 -0.45 -9.02 -0.41
N ALA A 197 -0.23 -10.31 -0.65
CA ALA A 197 1.09 -10.84 -1.05
C ALA A 197 0.94 -11.97 -2.07
N SER A 198 1.79 -11.97 -3.08
CA SER A 198 1.82 -13.01 -4.10
C SER A 198 3.26 -13.29 -4.55
N GLY A 199 3.56 -14.58 -4.73
CA GLY A 199 4.84 -15.05 -5.20
C GLY A 199 5.80 -15.52 -4.12
N ALA A 200 6.67 -16.47 -4.48
CA ALA A 200 7.60 -17.09 -3.54
C ALA A 200 8.63 -16.10 -2.96
N ASP A 201 8.92 -15.01 -3.65
CA ASP A 201 9.81 -13.94 -3.17
C ASP A 201 9.24 -13.15 -1.97
N LYS A 202 7.99 -13.43 -1.55
CA LYS A 202 7.33 -12.86 -0.37
C LYS A 202 7.26 -13.83 0.81
N ALA A 203 7.59 -15.12 0.62
CA ALA A 203 7.38 -16.15 1.62
C ALA A 203 8.11 -15.87 2.94
N GLU A 204 9.40 -15.52 2.87
CA GLU A 204 10.17 -15.15 4.05
C GLU A 204 9.62 -13.89 4.75
N ALA A 205 9.26 -12.87 3.97
CA ALA A 205 8.70 -11.63 4.51
C ALA A 205 7.39 -11.88 5.26
N ILE A 206 6.48 -12.68 4.70
CA ILE A 206 5.21 -13.06 5.35
C ILE A 206 5.48 -13.87 6.61
N ARG A 207 6.34 -14.90 6.54
CA ARG A 207 6.71 -15.70 7.71
C ARG A 207 7.26 -14.82 8.84
N ASN A 208 8.24 -13.98 8.54
CA ASN A 208 8.89 -13.14 9.55
C ASN A 208 7.93 -12.09 10.12
N SER A 209 7.02 -11.55 9.31
CA SER A 209 6.07 -10.53 9.73
C SER A 209 4.97 -11.06 10.65
N PHE A 210 4.48 -12.26 10.46
CA PHE A 210 3.28 -12.75 11.15
C PHE A 210 3.53 -13.96 12.06
N PHE A 211 4.68 -14.59 11.95
CA PHE A 211 5.06 -15.75 12.79
C PHE A 211 6.41 -15.56 13.50
N GLY A 212 7.07 -14.42 13.28
CA GLY A 212 8.28 -14.00 13.98
C GLY A 212 8.00 -12.97 15.09
N PRO A 213 9.05 -12.50 15.77
CA PRO A 213 8.93 -11.44 16.77
C PRO A 213 8.59 -10.09 16.12
N VAL A 214 7.88 -9.23 16.88
CA VAL A 214 7.63 -7.85 16.47
C VAL A 214 8.92 -7.04 16.67
N THR A 215 9.43 -6.49 15.57
CA THR A 215 10.68 -5.72 15.56
C THR A 215 10.71 -4.73 14.38
N PRO A 216 11.33 -3.55 14.52
CA PRO A 216 11.51 -2.62 13.41
C PRO A 216 12.40 -3.17 12.28
N GLN A 217 13.19 -4.20 12.53
CA GLN A 217 13.97 -4.92 11.50
C GLN A 217 13.08 -5.71 10.53
N VAL A 218 11.82 -5.95 10.91
CA VAL A 218 10.78 -6.57 10.11
C VAL A 218 9.55 -5.65 10.19
N PRO A 219 9.50 -4.55 9.42
CA PRO A 219 8.53 -3.48 9.64
C PRO A 219 7.07 -3.92 9.67
N ALA A 220 6.67 -4.84 8.78
CA ALA A 220 5.30 -5.37 8.75
C ALA A 220 4.94 -6.19 10.01
N SER A 221 5.91 -6.59 10.84
CA SER A 221 5.65 -7.34 12.07
C SER A 221 4.81 -6.56 13.09
N ILE A 222 4.84 -5.21 13.04
CA ILE A 222 4.01 -4.37 13.91
C ILE A 222 2.51 -4.64 13.73
N LEU A 223 2.10 -5.11 12.54
CA LEU A 223 0.71 -5.44 12.24
C LEU A 223 0.15 -6.55 13.13
N GLN A 224 0.99 -7.35 13.79
CA GLN A 224 0.55 -8.32 14.81
C GLN A 224 -0.21 -7.65 15.98
N PHE A 225 0.05 -6.38 16.25
CA PHE A 225 -0.63 -5.59 17.28
C PHE A 225 -1.83 -4.80 16.76
N HIS A 226 -2.07 -4.80 15.47
CA HIS A 226 -3.22 -4.10 14.92
C HIS A 226 -4.51 -4.89 15.19
N ARG A 227 -5.58 -4.19 15.57
CA ARG A 227 -6.85 -4.79 16.00
C ARG A 227 -7.61 -5.56 14.92
N ASP A 228 -7.50 -5.17 13.64
CA ASP A 228 -8.22 -5.77 12.51
C ASP A 228 -7.33 -5.85 11.26
N VAL A 229 -6.59 -6.96 11.13
CA VAL A 229 -5.72 -7.24 9.99
C VAL A 229 -6.24 -8.44 9.23
N ILE A 230 -6.40 -8.28 7.94
CA ILE A 230 -6.65 -9.35 6.98
C ILE A 230 -5.41 -9.46 6.09
N VAL A 231 -4.82 -10.64 6.05
CA VAL A 231 -3.71 -10.97 5.15
C VAL A 231 -4.26 -11.91 4.09
N ILE A 232 -4.15 -11.54 2.81
CA ILE A 232 -4.46 -12.43 1.69
C ILE A 232 -3.15 -12.74 0.98
N ALA A 233 -2.74 -13.99 1.01
CA ALA A 233 -1.51 -14.41 0.37
C ALA A 233 -1.74 -15.69 -0.46
N ASP A 234 -1.07 -15.78 -1.61
CA ASP A 234 -1.15 -16.99 -2.41
C ASP A 234 -0.27 -18.11 -1.84
N GLU A 235 -0.45 -19.33 -2.36
CA GLU A 235 0.27 -20.51 -1.87
C GLU A 235 1.78 -20.33 -1.94
N ALA A 236 2.28 -19.63 -2.97
CA ALA A 236 3.70 -19.37 -3.12
C ALA A 236 4.25 -18.40 -2.06
N ALA A 237 3.49 -17.36 -1.73
CA ALA A 237 3.85 -16.42 -0.67
C ALA A 237 3.70 -17.02 0.75
N LEU A 238 3.01 -18.15 0.88
CA LEU A 238 2.83 -18.86 2.16
C LEU A 238 3.75 -20.08 2.30
N ALA A 239 4.65 -20.33 1.35
CA ALA A 239 5.46 -21.56 1.32
C ALA A 239 6.32 -21.76 2.59
N ASP A 240 6.78 -20.69 3.22
CA ASP A 240 7.62 -20.74 4.42
C ASP A 240 6.81 -20.62 5.72
N CYS A 241 5.47 -20.50 5.65
CA CYS A 241 4.62 -20.36 6.82
C CYS A 241 4.32 -21.72 7.45
N PRO A 242 4.00 -21.77 8.77
CA PRO A 242 3.56 -23.00 9.41
C PRO A 242 2.34 -23.61 8.73
N ALA A 243 2.28 -24.94 8.65
CA ALA A 243 1.21 -25.67 7.95
C ALA A 243 -0.20 -25.42 8.54
N GLU A 244 -0.26 -25.04 9.81
CA GLU A 244 -1.51 -24.75 10.55
C GLU A 244 -1.90 -23.26 10.47
N ALA A 245 -1.21 -22.46 9.69
CA ALA A 245 -1.44 -21.01 9.56
C ALA A 245 -2.61 -20.69 8.62
#